data_b139ab57b9f6df12db7009cb01338426
#
_entry.id   b139ab57b9f6df12db7009cb01338426
#
_cell.length_a   1.000
_cell.length_b   1.000
_cell.length_c   1.000
_cell.angle_alpha   90.00
_cell.angle_beta   90.00
_cell.angle_gamma   90.00
#
_symmetry.space_group_name_H-M   'P 1'
#
loop_
_entity.id
_entity.type
_entity.pdbx_description
1 polymer ?
#
loop_
_entity_poly.entity_id
_entity_poly.type
_entity_poly.pdbx_seq_one_letter_code
_entity_poly.pdbx_strand_id
1 'polypeptide(L)'
;MSKPNGQAETVKKLFSRTTSVAIDIDASPESIWALLTDVDSFKSWNSTIVDLTGKIAPGEKIQLRSTLAPERTFKLKVKEFEPPNRLSWGDAMGTRVYTLSANSQNGTRFTMSEKIGGPVFPLFARMIPPFDESFNQFASDLKTAAEEKA
;
A
#
# COMPACT_ATOMS: atom_id res chain seq x y z
N MET A 1 21.38 4.65 4.99
CA MET A 1 21.06 3.25 5.34
C MET A 1 19.91 2.75 4.51
N SER A 2 20.06 1.59 3.90
CA SER A 2 18.96 0.96 3.17
C SER A 2 17.92 0.43 4.14
N LYS A 3 16.64 0.49 3.73
CA LYS A 3 15.56 -0.08 4.54
C LYS A 3 15.66 -1.61 4.58
N PRO A 4 15.30 -2.26 5.68
CA PRO A 4 15.22 -3.71 5.72
C PRO A 4 14.26 -4.24 4.67
N ASN A 5 14.65 -5.32 4.00
CA ASN A 5 13.85 -5.92 2.94
C ASN A 5 12.60 -6.59 3.55
N GLY A 6 11.43 -6.11 3.17
CA GLY A 6 10.16 -6.66 3.64
C GLY A 6 9.78 -6.31 5.08
N GLN A 7 10.52 -5.42 5.73
CA GLN A 7 10.26 -4.98 7.10
C GLN A 7 9.80 -3.54 7.12
N ALA A 8 8.64 -3.29 7.70
CA ALA A 8 8.08 -1.95 7.77
C ALA A 8 8.79 -1.10 8.82
N GLU A 9 8.83 0.19 8.55
CA GLU A 9 9.35 1.20 9.47
C GLU A 9 8.31 2.29 9.64
N THR A 10 8.20 2.83 10.86
CA THR A 10 7.28 3.94 11.15
C THR A 10 8.05 5.12 11.71
N VAL A 11 7.83 6.29 11.10
CA VAL A 11 8.36 7.57 11.58
C VAL A 11 7.20 8.37 12.16
N LYS A 12 7.29 8.71 13.46
CA LYS A 12 6.26 9.46 14.16
C LYS A 12 6.68 10.91 14.32
N LYS A 13 5.78 11.83 13.93
CA LYS A 13 5.92 13.26 14.14
C LYS A 13 4.70 13.76 14.89
N LEU A 14 4.74 15.04 15.36
CA LEU A 14 3.63 15.60 16.13
C LEU A 14 2.31 15.55 15.37
N PHE A 15 2.33 15.93 14.10
CA PHE A 15 1.12 16.04 13.28
C PHE A 15 1.00 14.95 12.22
N SER A 16 1.88 13.96 12.23
CA SER A 16 1.82 12.89 11.24
C SER A 16 2.56 11.64 11.67
N ARG A 17 2.23 10.54 11.00
CA ARG A 17 2.91 9.26 11.14
C ARG A 17 3.03 8.65 9.75
N THR A 18 4.23 8.19 9.39
CA THR A 18 4.49 7.55 8.10
C THR A 18 5.01 6.15 8.35
N THR A 19 4.32 5.16 7.80
CA THR A 19 4.76 3.75 7.79
C THR A 19 5.15 3.39 6.37
N SER A 20 6.28 2.73 6.21
CA SER A 20 6.75 2.32 4.88
C SER A 20 7.41 0.96 4.92
N VAL A 21 7.32 0.24 3.80
CA VAL A 21 7.96 -1.05 3.60
C VAL A 21 8.52 -1.09 2.17
N ALA A 22 9.64 -1.78 2.00
CA ALA A 22 10.22 -2.02 0.69
C ALA A 22 10.63 -3.48 0.61
N ILE A 23 10.46 -4.09 -0.56
CA ILE A 23 10.80 -5.49 -0.78
C ILE A 23 11.21 -5.69 -2.24
N ASP A 24 12.17 -6.60 -2.47
CA ASP A 24 12.53 -7.01 -3.80
C ASP A 24 11.66 -8.18 -4.24
N ILE A 25 11.11 -8.10 -5.45
CA ILE A 25 10.20 -9.10 -6.02
C ILE A 25 10.78 -9.59 -7.34
N ASP A 26 10.86 -10.90 -7.50
CA ASP A 26 11.35 -11.51 -8.74
C ASP A 26 10.22 -11.61 -9.76
N ALA A 27 9.76 -10.46 -10.22
CA ALA A 27 8.72 -10.30 -11.23
C ALA A 27 8.85 -8.92 -11.86
N SER A 28 8.27 -8.74 -13.04
CA SER A 28 8.31 -7.47 -13.74
C SER A 28 7.42 -6.43 -13.07
N PRO A 29 7.72 -5.13 -13.23
CA PRO A 29 6.81 -4.08 -12.74
C PRO A 29 5.39 -4.22 -13.33
N GLU A 30 5.27 -4.62 -14.58
CA GLU A 30 3.98 -4.80 -15.25
C GLU A 30 3.14 -5.89 -14.59
N SER A 31 3.75 -7.02 -14.21
CA SER A 31 3.07 -8.10 -13.51
C SER A 31 2.56 -7.66 -12.14
N ILE A 32 3.39 -6.93 -11.42
CA ILE A 32 3.03 -6.41 -10.09
C ILE A 32 1.94 -5.34 -10.22
N TRP A 33 2.07 -4.45 -11.19
CA TRP A 33 1.07 -3.43 -11.46
C TRP A 33 -0.30 -4.04 -11.73
N ALA A 34 -0.35 -5.12 -12.50
CA ALA A 34 -1.59 -5.81 -12.80
C ALA A 34 -2.28 -6.32 -11.53
N LEU A 35 -1.50 -6.83 -10.57
CA LEU A 35 -2.06 -7.26 -9.27
C LEU A 35 -2.59 -6.08 -8.47
N LEU A 36 -1.83 -4.99 -8.42
CA LEU A 36 -2.20 -3.81 -7.62
C LEU A 36 -3.44 -3.08 -8.15
N THR A 37 -3.76 -3.23 -9.43
CA THR A 37 -4.84 -2.48 -10.06
C THR A 37 -6.07 -3.33 -10.39
N ASP A 38 -6.04 -4.63 -10.14
CA ASP A 38 -7.18 -5.51 -10.36
C ASP A 38 -8.00 -5.61 -9.06
N VAL A 39 -9.03 -4.76 -8.96
CA VAL A 39 -9.88 -4.67 -7.78
C VAL A 39 -10.55 -6.00 -7.47
N ASP A 40 -11.02 -6.71 -8.48
CA ASP A 40 -11.82 -7.93 -8.29
C ASP A 40 -11.01 -9.09 -7.70
N SER A 41 -9.73 -9.16 -8.00
CA SER A 41 -8.87 -10.24 -7.50
C SER A 41 -8.06 -9.86 -6.25
N PHE A 42 -8.09 -8.59 -5.85
CA PHE A 42 -7.18 -8.07 -4.84
C PHE A 42 -7.22 -8.87 -3.53
N LYS A 43 -8.41 -9.12 -2.99
CA LYS A 43 -8.55 -9.84 -1.72
C LYS A 43 -8.18 -11.32 -1.83
N SER A 44 -8.13 -11.88 -3.04
CA SER A 44 -7.76 -13.28 -3.23
C SER A 44 -6.27 -13.54 -2.99
N TRP A 45 -5.43 -12.52 -3.18
CA TRP A 45 -3.98 -12.65 -2.96
C TRP A 45 -3.46 -11.82 -1.79
N ASN A 46 -4.24 -10.86 -1.28
CA ASN A 46 -3.79 -9.99 -0.19
C ASN A 46 -4.67 -10.15 1.04
N SER A 47 -4.08 -10.71 2.10
CA SER A 47 -4.80 -11.03 3.34
C SER A 47 -5.07 -9.81 4.23
N THR A 48 -4.46 -8.66 3.94
CA THR A 48 -4.69 -7.44 4.73
C THR A 48 -5.95 -6.69 4.31
N ILE A 49 -6.54 -7.04 3.17
CA ILE A 49 -7.71 -6.38 2.60
C ILE A 49 -8.92 -7.28 2.78
N VAL A 50 -9.93 -6.78 3.49
CA VAL A 50 -11.21 -7.47 3.68
C VAL A 50 -12.08 -7.31 2.44
N ASP A 51 -12.14 -6.06 1.91
CA ASP A 51 -12.94 -5.76 0.74
C ASP A 51 -12.39 -4.53 0.01
N LEU A 52 -12.50 -4.54 -1.31
CA LEU A 52 -12.08 -3.44 -2.16
C LEU A 52 -13.04 -3.36 -3.33
N THR A 53 -13.65 -2.19 -3.53
CA THR A 53 -14.60 -1.95 -4.62
C THR A 53 -14.29 -0.63 -5.31
N GLY A 54 -14.81 -0.45 -6.53
CA GLY A 54 -14.58 0.73 -7.34
C GLY A 54 -13.64 0.43 -8.49
N LYS A 55 -13.03 1.48 -9.02
CA LYS A 55 -12.14 1.34 -10.18
C LYS A 55 -10.81 2.05 -9.88
N ILE A 56 -9.71 1.34 -10.03
CA ILE A 56 -8.39 1.92 -9.87
C ILE A 56 -7.96 2.51 -11.21
N ALA A 57 -8.23 3.79 -11.38
CA ALA A 57 -7.93 4.57 -12.58
C ALA A 57 -7.79 6.04 -12.18
N PRO A 58 -7.19 6.90 -13.02
CA PRO A 58 -6.94 8.30 -12.64
C PRO A 58 -8.19 9.03 -12.19
N GLY A 59 -8.14 9.60 -10.97
CA GLY A 59 -9.23 10.39 -10.40
C GLY A 59 -10.45 9.62 -9.95
N GLU A 60 -10.46 8.31 -10.09
CA GLU A 60 -11.61 7.47 -9.71
C GLU A 60 -11.63 7.22 -8.20
N LYS A 61 -12.80 6.88 -7.68
CA LYS A 61 -13.00 6.60 -6.26
C LYS A 61 -13.05 5.11 -6.01
N ILE A 62 -12.49 4.70 -4.87
CA ILE A 62 -12.54 3.32 -4.41
C ILE A 62 -13.07 3.29 -2.97
N GLN A 63 -13.57 2.13 -2.56
CA GLN A 63 -13.93 1.87 -1.18
C GLN A 63 -13.11 0.68 -0.69
N LEU A 64 -12.50 0.85 0.48
CA LEU A 64 -11.57 -0.13 1.01
C LEU A 64 -11.89 -0.42 2.47
N ARG A 65 -11.83 -1.71 2.81
CA ARG A 65 -11.95 -2.19 4.17
C ARG A 65 -10.76 -3.11 4.44
N SER A 66 -10.02 -2.83 5.51
CA SER A 66 -8.83 -3.59 5.86
C SER A 66 -9.00 -4.36 7.16
N THR A 67 -8.11 -5.31 7.42
CA THR A 67 -8.10 -6.07 8.65
C THR A 67 -7.78 -5.22 9.88
N LEU A 68 -7.15 -4.06 9.69
CA LEU A 68 -6.86 -3.13 10.77
C LEU A 68 -8.11 -2.44 11.31
N ALA A 69 -9.14 -2.30 10.48
CA ALA A 69 -10.43 -1.71 10.85
C ALA A 69 -11.52 -2.39 10.03
N PRO A 70 -11.84 -3.67 10.33
CA PRO A 70 -12.70 -4.47 9.45
C PRO A 70 -14.15 -4.00 9.38
N GLU A 71 -14.57 -3.18 10.33
CA GLU A 71 -15.93 -2.65 10.37
C GLU A 71 -16.07 -1.29 9.70
N ARG A 72 -14.94 -0.69 9.28
CA ARG A 72 -14.94 0.64 8.71
C ARG A 72 -14.62 0.61 7.22
N THR A 73 -15.48 1.24 6.41
CA THR A 73 -15.22 1.44 4.98
C THR A 73 -14.60 2.80 4.76
N PHE A 74 -13.42 2.82 4.14
CA PHE A 74 -12.75 4.05 3.76
C PHE A 74 -13.08 4.38 2.32
N LYS A 75 -13.49 5.63 2.09
CA LYS A 75 -13.72 6.16 0.74
C LYS A 75 -12.47 6.91 0.33
N LEU A 76 -11.81 6.44 -0.72
CA LEU A 76 -10.52 6.96 -1.14
C LEU A 76 -10.59 7.37 -2.61
N LYS A 77 -9.68 8.26 -2.99
CA LYS A 77 -9.56 8.72 -4.38
C LYS A 77 -8.19 8.36 -4.92
N VAL A 78 -8.15 7.85 -6.14
CA VAL A 78 -6.88 7.60 -6.84
C VAL A 78 -6.30 8.95 -7.24
N LYS A 79 -5.10 9.27 -6.74
CA LYS A 79 -4.46 10.57 -6.94
C LYS A 79 -3.38 10.54 -8.00
N GLU A 80 -2.47 9.56 -7.93
CA GLU A 80 -1.40 9.38 -8.91
C GLU A 80 -1.62 8.03 -9.59
N PHE A 81 -1.46 8.02 -10.90
CA PHE A 81 -1.63 6.81 -11.71
C PHE A 81 -0.66 6.85 -12.88
N GLU A 82 0.52 6.30 -12.66
CA GLU A 82 1.63 6.31 -13.62
C GLU A 82 2.10 4.87 -13.87
N PRO A 83 1.38 4.11 -14.72
CA PRO A 83 1.74 2.72 -14.99
C PRO A 83 3.13 2.59 -15.63
N PRO A 84 3.91 1.60 -15.27
CA PRO A 84 3.69 0.66 -14.17
C PRO A 84 4.46 1.03 -12.91
N ASN A 85 4.74 2.30 -12.68
CA ASN A 85 5.74 2.74 -11.70
C ASN A 85 5.18 3.38 -10.43
N ARG A 86 4.04 4.08 -10.52
CA ARG A 86 3.57 4.83 -9.36
C ARG A 86 2.06 4.91 -9.29
N LEU A 87 1.53 4.58 -8.13
CA LEU A 87 0.09 4.60 -7.83
C LEU A 87 -0.10 5.16 -6.43
N SER A 88 -1.05 6.08 -6.28
CA SER A 88 -1.41 6.53 -4.93
C SER A 88 -2.90 6.74 -4.81
N TRP A 89 -3.40 6.56 -3.59
CA TRP A 89 -4.77 6.89 -3.23
C TRP A 89 -4.85 7.37 -1.79
N GLY A 90 -5.91 8.07 -1.48
CA GLY A 90 -6.08 8.57 -0.13
C GLY A 90 -7.31 9.43 0.04
N ASP A 91 -7.40 10.01 1.24
CA ASP A 91 -8.43 10.97 1.62
C ASP A 91 -7.78 12.17 2.33
N ALA A 92 -8.59 12.98 3.02
CA ALA A 92 -8.07 14.15 3.73
C ALA A 92 -7.14 13.80 4.89
N MET A 93 -7.22 12.58 5.42
CA MET A 93 -6.45 12.15 6.59
C MET A 93 -5.17 11.43 6.22
N GLY A 94 -5.14 10.71 5.11
CA GLY A 94 -4.00 9.90 4.77
C GLY A 94 -3.86 9.60 3.29
N THR A 95 -2.64 9.29 2.89
CA THR A 95 -2.32 8.92 1.52
C THR A 95 -1.39 7.73 1.52
N ARG A 96 -1.73 6.74 0.71
CA ARG A 96 -0.90 5.55 0.47
C ARG A 96 -0.28 5.65 -0.91
N VAL A 97 1.03 5.40 -0.99
CA VAL A 97 1.79 5.47 -2.24
C VAL A 97 2.47 4.14 -2.50
N TYR A 98 2.31 3.63 -3.71
CA TYR A 98 3.01 2.45 -4.21
C TYR A 98 4.01 2.87 -5.28
N THR A 99 5.24 2.38 -5.21
CA THR A 99 6.23 2.60 -6.27
C THR A 99 6.84 1.28 -6.72
N LEU A 100 7.10 1.18 -8.01
CA LEU A 100 7.72 0.02 -8.64
C LEU A 100 8.89 0.52 -9.48
N SER A 101 10.08 0.02 -9.20
CA SER A 101 11.27 0.36 -9.96
C SER A 101 12.10 -0.89 -10.24
N ALA A 102 12.78 -0.91 -11.38
CA ALA A 102 13.66 -2.01 -11.70
C ALA A 102 14.77 -2.13 -10.65
N ASN A 103 15.12 -3.35 -10.25
CA ASN A 103 16.25 -3.59 -9.37
C ASN A 103 17.42 -4.19 -10.13
N SER A 104 18.55 -4.39 -9.44
CA SER A 104 19.77 -4.89 -10.07
C SER A 104 19.72 -6.38 -10.44
N GLN A 105 18.64 -7.08 -10.13
CA GLN A 105 18.52 -8.53 -10.33
C GLN A 105 17.43 -8.89 -11.35
N ASN A 106 17.11 -7.97 -12.25
CA ASN A 106 16.07 -8.14 -13.28
C ASN A 106 14.66 -8.31 -12.72
N GLY A 107 14.46 -7.91 -11.47
CA GLY A 107 13.15 -7.89 -10.82
C GLY A 107 12.71 -6.47 -10.56
N THR A 108 11.91 -6.32 -9.51
CA THR A 108 11.32 -5.04 -9.12
C THR A 108 11.56 -4.74 -7.65
N ARG A 109 11.92 -3.50 -7.37
CA ARG A 109 11.88 -2.96 -6.00
C ARG A 109 10.51 -2.34 -5.78
N PHE A 110 9.72 -2.95 -4.93
CA PHE A 110 8.40 -2.47 -4.55
C PHE A 110 8.51 -1.68 -3.27
N THR A 111 7.88 -0.50 -3.22
CA THR A 111 7.73 0.25 -1.98
C THR A 111 6.27 0.62 -1.77
N MET A 112 5.85 0.62 -0.51
CA MET A 112 4.54 1.08 -0.11
C MET A 112 4.72 1.96 1.12
N SER A 113 4.16 3.16 1.09
CA SER A 113 4.18 4.05 2.25
C SER A 113 2.81 4.66 2.47
N GLU A 114 2.50 4.93 3.73
CA GLU A 114 1.26 5.61 4.08
C GLU A 114 1.54 6.67 5.12
N LYS A 115 1.15 7.91 4.81
CA LYS A 115 1.26 9.03 5.73
C LYS A 115 -0.14 9.39 6.21
N ILE A 116 -0.32 9.38 7.52
CA ILE A 116 -1.55 9.83 8.17
C ILE A 116 -1.21 11.07 8.98
N GLY A 117 -2.03 12.10 8.86
CA GLY A 117 -1.76 13.32 9.59
C GLY A 117 -2.75 14.43 9.32
N GLY A 118 -2.45 15.59 9.89
CA GLY A 118 -3.26 16.80 9.78
C GLY A 118 -3.25 17.57 11.08
N PRO A 119 -3.89 18.77 11.11
CA PRO A 119 -3.85 19.65 12.28
C PRO A 119 -4.39 19.01 13.55
N VAL A 120 -5.36 18.09 13.44
CA VAL A 120 -5.98 17.43 14.59
C VAL A 120 -5.42 16.05 14.89
N PHE A 121 -4.40 15.61 14.15
CA PHE A 121 -3.81 14.29 14.31
C PHE A 121 -3.42 13.97 15.77
N PRO A 122 -2.78 14.87 16.53
CA PRO A 122 -2.39 14.55 17.90
C PRO A 122 -3.55 14.16 18.80
N LEU A 123 -4.78 14.61 18.50
CA LEU A 123 -5.97 14.31 19.30
C LEU A 123 -6.41 12.85 19.19
N PHE A 124 -6.10 12.18 18.08
CA PHE A 124 -6.57 10.81 17.84
C PHE A 124 -5.46 9.84 17.44
N ALA A 125 -4.19 10.25 17.51
CA ALA A 125 -3.06 9.40 17.10
C ALA A 125 -3.04 8.06 17.85
N ARG A 126 -3.42 8.06 19.13
CA ARG A 126 -3.43 6.84 19.96
C ARG A 126 -4.52 5.85 19.52
N MET A 127 -5.54 6.31 18.82
CA MET A 127 -6.65 5.48 18.37
C MET A 127 -6.35 4.74 17.07
N ILE A 128 -5.27 5.13 16.39
CA ILE A 128 -4.86 4.50 15.13
C ILE A 128 -3.87 3.38 15.45
N PRO A 129 -4.18 2.13 15.07
CA PRO A 129 -3.27 1.01 15.34
C PRO A 129 -1.98 1.16 14.55
N PRO A 130 -0.87 0.55 15.01
CA PRO A 130 0.35 0.50 14.22
C PRO A 130 0.14 -0.33 12.95
N PHE A 131 0.76 0.09 11.85
CA PHE A 131 0.60 -0.54 10.54
C PHE A 131 1.73 -1.52 10.19
N ASP A 132 2.77 -1.62 11.02
CA ASP A 132 3.98 -2.34 10.67
C ASP A 132 3.74 -3.79 10.27
N GLU A 133 2.99 -4.54 11.08
CA GLU A 133 2.70 -5.94 10.76
C GLU A 133 1.84 -6.09 9.51
N SER A 134 0.85 -5.23 9.33
CA SER A 134 0.00 -5.23 8.16
C SER A 134 0.80 -4.92 6.90
N PHE A 135 1.75 -4.00 6.97
CA PHE A 135 2.62 -3.66 5.85
C PHE A 135 3.57 -4.80 5.51
N ASN A 136 4.13 -5.46 6.52
CA ASN A 136 4.95 -6.65 6.32
C ASN A 136 4.16 -7.73 5.58
N GLN A 137 2.93 -7.96 6.01
CA GLN A 137 2.07 -8.97 5.41
C GLN A 137 1.66 -8.60 3.98
N PHE A 138 1.34 -7.33 3.74
CA PHE A 138 1.00 -6.85 2.39
C PHE A 138 2.16 -7.12 1.42
N ALA A 139 3.36 -6.74 1.81
CA ALA A 139 4.55 -6.91 0.98
C ALA A 139 4.83 -8.40 0.71
N SER A 140 4.71 -9.23 1.73
CA SER A 140 4.90 -10.68 1.61
C SER A 140 3.86 -11.31 0.68
N ASP A 141 2.60 -10.94 0.83
CA ASP A 141 1.52 -11.46 -0.01
C ASP A 141 1.72 -11.05 -1.48
N LEU A 142 2.10 -9.81 -1.72
CA LEU A 142 2.37 -9.31 -3.08
C LEU A 142 3.53 -10.07 -3.72
N LYS A 143 4.61 -10.25 -2.97
CA LYS A 143 5.78 -11.00 -3.46
C LYS A 143 5.39 -12.42 -3.84
N THR A 144 4.67 -13.11 -2.98
CA THR A 144 4.22 -14.48 -3.24
C THR A 144 3.34 -14.53 -4.49
N ALA A 145 2.35 -13.66 -4.58
CA ALA A 145 1.42 -13.64 -5.71
C ALA A 145 2.12 -13.33 -7.04
N ALA A 146 3.03 -12.35 -7.02
CA ALA A 146 3.72 -11.93 -8.24
C ALA A 146 4.71 -13.00 -8.71
N GLU A 147 5.43 -13.64 -7.78
CA GLU A 147 6.42 -14.65 -8.14
C GLU A 147 5.79 -15.95 -8.60
N GLU A 148 4.59 -16.27 -8.12
CA GLU A 148 3.86 -17.44 -8.60
C GLU A 148 3.38 -17.28 -10.05
N LYS A 149 3.16 -16.06 -10.51
CA LYS A 149 2.73 -15.75 -11.88
C LYS A 149 3.89 -15.55 -12.85
N ALA A 150 5.08 -15.39 -12.32
CA ALA A 150 6.26 -15.10 -13.13
C ALA A 150 6.74 -16.34 -13.91
#